data_3ed2d274bbe8a34747ce3cc687f295ed
#
_entry.id   3ed2d274bbe8a34747ce3cc687f295ed
#
_cell.length_a   1.000
_cell.length_b   1.000
_cell.length_c   1.000
_cell.angle_alpha   90.00
_cell.angle_beta   90.00
_cell.angle_gamma   90.00
#
_symmetry.space_group_name_H-M   'P 1'
#
loop_
_entity.id
_entity.type
_entity.pdbx_description
1 polymer ?
#
loop_
_entity_poly.entity_id
_entity_poly.type
_entity_poly.pdbx_seq_one_letter_code
_entity_poly.pdbx_strand_id
1 'polypeptide(L)'
;MRTLSIILASAAAAVLLSASAQAQVTLRASHQFPGGKHDIRDDMVQMIAKEAGDAKVGLAVQVYPGASLFKPNQQWNAMVDGQLDISLFPLDYASGKVPTFSATLMPGLIRSQDRAKRINNSEFMKEVRAVIEKNGVIVLSDAWFAGGMASNDKCIKTPADLQGAKFRAAGPTFAAMWQAAGASIVSPPSNEIYNAFQTGVVSATDTSLGTFASTRLYEVTKCLTAPGNNALWFMYEPVLMSKKSFDKLTKEQQAAVIKAGKDAQTYYESKAEEVNKDAIKAFEDHKVQVVTLSDDEYKTWLDVARKSSYAKFEKDVPNGKKLIDDALAVK
;
A
#
# COMPACT_ATOMS: atom_id res chain seq x y z
N MET A 1 -59.88 18.92 -51.88
CA MET A 1 -58.79 17.92 -51.88
C MET A 1 -57.46 18.63 -51.65
N ARG A 2 -57.18 19.15 -50.45
CA ARG A 2 -55.90 19.82 -50.10
C ARG A 2 -55.72 19.89 -48.56
N THR A 3 -55.90 18.79 -47.82
CA THR A 3 -55.68 18.77 -46.40
C THR A 3 -55.12 17.45 -45.82
N LEU A 4 -54.48 16.61 -46.67
CA LEU A 4 -53.98 15.29 -46.23
C LEU A 4 -52.46 15.08 -46.35
N SER A 5 -51.67 16.12 -46.65
CA SER A 5 -50.23 15.96 -46.92
C SER A 5 -49.27 16.52 -45.86
N ILE A 6 -49.76 17.00 -44.70
CA ILE A 6 -48.88 17.66 -43.70
C ILE A 6 -48.66 16.80 -42.45
N ILE A 7 -49.30 15.65 -42.28
CA ILE A 7 -49.19 14.83 -41.03
C ILE A 7 -48.08 13.76 -41.08
N LEU A 8 -47.50 13.49 -42.26
CA LEU A 8 -46.45 12.43 -42.37
C LEU A 8 -44.99 12.92 -42.18
N ALA A 9 -44.75 14.22 -42.06
CA ALA A 9 -43.39 14.75 -41.93
C ALA A 9 -42.91 14.92 -40.50
N SER A 10 -43.81 14.82 -39.46
CA SER A 10 -43.47 15.05 -38.07
C SER A 10 -43.07 13.77 -37.28
N ALA A 11 -43.26 12.59 -37.86
CA ALA A 11 -42.96 11.32 -37.18
C ALA A 11 -41.52 10.81 -37.43
N ALA A 12 -40.79 11.36 -38.39
CA ALA A 12 -39.43 10.91 -38.74
C ALA A 12 -38.33 11.63 -37.95
N ALA A 13 -38.62 12.71 -37.22
CA ALA A 13 -37.62 13.51 -36.48
C ALA A 13 -37.44 13.08 -35.00
N ALA A 14 -38.30 12.18 -34.49
CA ALA A 14 -38.26 11.78 -33.07
C ALA A 14 -37.40 10.53 -32.75
N VAL A 15 -36.78 9.90 -33.74
CA VAL A 15 -36.04 8.62 -33.58
C VAL A 15 -34.53 8.78 -33.44
N LEU A 16 -33.96 9.98 -33.53
CA LEU A 16 -32.49 10.17 -33.58
C LEU A 16 -31.86 10.75 -32.30
N LEU A 17 -32.57 10.82 -31.18
CA LEU A 17 -32.05 11.32 -29.91
C LEU A 17 -32.14 10.32 -28.74
N SER A 18 -32.15 9.04 -29.01
CA SER A 18 -31.78 8.04 -28.00
C SER A 18 -30.27 7.95 -27.93
N ALA A 19 -29.58 9.04 -27.63
CA ALA A 19 -28.29 8.94 -27.02
C ALA A 19 -28.56 8.19 -25.70
N SER A 20 -28.24 6.90 -25.67
CA SER A 20 -28.23 6.09 -24.46
C SER A 20 -27.42 6.88 -23.45
N ALA A 21 -28.09 7.57 -22.52
CA ALA A 21 -27.45 8.04 -21.30
C ALA A 21 -26.93 6.77 -20.61
N GLN A 22 -25.72 6.37 -20.96
CA GLN A 22 -25.08 5.24 -20.31
C GLN A 22 -24.97 5.63 -18.84
N ALA A 23 -25.68 4.93 -17.98
CA ALA A 23 -25.68 5.24 -16.56
C ALA A 23 -24.23 5.28 -16.07
N GLN A 24 -23.85 6.37 -15.44
CA GLN A 24 -22.50 6.53 -14.89
C GLN A 24 -22.25 5.44 -13.86
N VAL A 25 -21.20 4.64 -14.06
CA VAL A 25 -20.72 3.67 -13.07
C VAL A 25 -19.89 4.43 -12.05
N THR A 26 -20.25 4.35 -10.78
CA THR A 26 -19.47 4.96 -9.69
C THR A 26 -18.78 3.86 -8.89
N LEU A 27 -17.45 3.85 -8.91
CA LEU A 27 -16.60 2.98 -8.11
C LEU A 27 -16.30 3.66 -6.75
N ARG A 28 -16.17 2.87 -5.70
CA ARG A 28 -15.79 3.33 -4.36
C ARG A 28 -14.35 2.95 -4.10
N ALA A 29 -13.51 3.94 -3.78
CA ALA A 29 -12.13 3.75 -3.39
C ALA A 29 -11.95 4.10 -1.90
N SER A 30 -11.32 3.23 -1.11
CA SER A 30 -11.06 3.49 0.31
C SER A 30 -9.63 3.13 0.69
N HIS A 31 -9.00 3.95 1.54
CA HIS A 31 -7.70 3.68 2.12
C HIS A 31 -7.58 4.27 3.53
N GLN A 32 -6.58 3.83 4.29
CA GLN A 32 -6.40 4.26 5.69
C GLN A 32 -5.65 5.58 5.88
N PHE A 33 -5.04 6.11 4.83
CA PHE A 33 -4.15 7.26 4.90
C PHE A 33 -4.93 8.57 4.97
N PRO A 34 -4.37 9.63 5.61
CA PRO A 34 -5.04 10.93 5.70
C PRO A 34 -5.30 11.52 4.33
N GLY A 35 -6.52 12.01 4.11
CA GLY A 35 -6.88 12.74 2.88
C GLY A 35 -6.56 14.21 2.93
N GLY A 36 -6.25 14.82 1.78
CA GLY A 36 -6.09 16.26 1.63
C GLY A 36 -4.90 16.88 2.40
N LYS A 37 -3.92 16.06 2.81
CA LYS A 37 -2.73 16.48 3.57
C LYS A 37 -1.42 16.14 2.85
N HIS A 38 -1.46 16.05 1.53
CA HIS A 38 -0.30 15.70 0.69
C HIS A 38 0.34 14.34 1.07
N ASP A 39 -0.48 13.37 1.53
CA ASP A 39 -0.03 11.99 1.59
C ASP A 39 -0.06 11.43 0.16
N ILE A 40 1.09 11.07 -0.38
CA ILE A 40 1.23 10.61 -1.75
C ILE A 40 0.31 9.40 -2.06
N ARG A 41 -0.10 8.64 -1.05
CA ARG A 41 -1.00 7.51 -1.20
C ARG A 41 -2.44 7.97 -1.46
N ASP A 42 -2.88 9.03 -0.79
CA ASP A 42 -4.15 9.69 -1.13
C ASP A 42 -4.06 10.31 -2.52
N ASP A 43 -2.96 11.02 -2.83
CA ASP A 43 -2.75 11.65 -4.14
C ASP A 43 -2.84 10.63 -5.28
N MET A 44 -2.26 9.42 -5.13
CA MET A 44 -2.36 8.34 -6.12
C MET A 44 -3.82 7.93 -6.38
N VAL A 45 -4.61 7.75 -5.31
CA VAL A 45 -6.02 7.33 -5.45
C VAL A 45 -6.88 8.47 -6.00
N GLN A 46 -6.63 9.72 -5.61
CA GLN A 46 -7.29 10.91 -6.16
C GLN A 46 -6.96 11.09 -7.65
N MET A 47 -5.70 10.84 -8.05
CA MET A 47 -5.29 10.87 -9.46
C MET A 47 -6.05 9.83 -10.28
N ILE A 48 -6.16 8.59 -9.79
CA ILE A 48 -6.97 7.56 -10.45
C ILE A 48 -8.43 8.00 -10.57
N ALA A 49 -8.98 8.59 -9.52
CA ALA A 49 -10.36 9.08 -9.54
C ALA A 49 -10.57 10.18 -10.59
N LYS A 50 -9.63 11.14 -10.64
CA LYS A 50 -9.67 12.23 -11.61
C LYS A 50 -9.55 11.72 -13.04
N GLU A 51 -8.55 10.89 -13.34
CA GLU A 51 -8.30 10.42 -14.71
C GLU A 51 -9.38 9.48 -15.23
N ALA A 52 -9.93 8.61 -14.35
CA ALA A 52 -11.07 7.78 -14.71
C ALA A 52 -12.30 8.61 -15.10
N GLY A 53 -12.57 9.72 -14.38
CA GLY A 53 -13.64 10.67 -14.71
C GLY A 53 -13.36 11.44 -16.00
N ASP A 54 -12.13 11.92 -16.18
CA ASP A 54 -11.71 12.70 -17.34
C ASP A 54 -11.72 11.90 -18.65
N ALA A 55 -11.64 10.56 -18.56
CA ALA A 55 -11.72 9.65 -19.72
C ALA A 55 -13.08 9.69 -20.44
N LYS A 56 -14.14 10.24 -19.79
CA LYS A 56 -15.51 10.42 -20.36
C LYS A 56 -16.15 9.13 -20.87
N VAL A 57 -15.81 8.00 -20.24
CA VAL A 57 -16.37 6.67 -20.55
C VAL A 57 -17.54 6.29 -19.63
N GLY A 58 -18.18 7.25 -19.00
CA GLY A 58 -19.28 7.01 -18.06
C GLY A 58 -18.80 6.35 -16.74
N LEU A 59 -17.57 6.66 -16.30
CA LEU A 59 -16.97 6.15 -15.07
C LEU A 59 -16.66 7.30 -14.11
N ALA A 60 -16.94 7.08 -12.83
CA ALA A 60 -16.52 7.95 -11.73
C ALA A 60 -15.92 7.10 -10.61
N VAL A 61 -15.02 7.68 -9.83
CA VAL A 61 -14.48 7.06 -8.62
C VAL A 61 -14.67 8.02 -7.45
N GLN A 62 -15.35 7.55 -6.41
CA GLN A 62 -15.50 8.29 -5.16
C GLN A 62 -14.49 7.79 -4.15
N VAL A 63 -13.64 8.71 -3.63
CA VAL A 63 -12.55 8.38 -2.71
C VAL A 63 -12.98 8.62 -1.26
N TYR A 64 -12.68 7.65 -0.40
CA TYR A 64 -12.95 7.64 1.04
C TYR A 64 -11.63 7.45 1.81
N PRO A 65 -10.88 8.54 2.08
CA PRO A 65 -9.63 8.49 2.81
C PRO A 65 -9.84 8.27 4.32
N GLY A 66 -8.76 8.00 5.05
CA GLY A 66 -8.77 7.91 6.51
C GLY A 66 -9.58 6.74 7.07
N ALA A 67 -9.76 5.68 6.30
CA ALA A 67 -10.59 4.53 6.66
C ALA A 67 -12.08 4.88 6.92
N SER A 68 -12.58 5.94 6.27
CA SER A 68 -13.94 6.45 6.50
C SER A 68 -15.05 5.54 5.98
N LEU A 69 -14.75 4.62 5.04
CA LEU A 69 -15.73 3.66 4.51
C LEU A 69 -15.53 2.25 5.07
N PHE A 70 -14.28 1.74 5.08
CA PHE A 70 -13.92 0.43 5.60
C PHE A 70 -12.67 0.56 6.49
N LYS A 71 -12.67 -0.16 7.62
CA LYS A 71 -11.46 -0.29 8.46
C LYS A 71 -10.33 -0.97 7.67
N PRO A 72 -9.05 -0.64 7.92
CA PRO A 72 -7.93 -1.17 7.15
C PRO A 72 -7.91 -2.69 7.02
N ASN A 73 -8.13 -3.41 8.11
CA ASN A 73 -8.15 -4.88 8.15
C ASN A 73 -9.39 -5.52 7.48
N GLN A 74 -10.37 -4.71 7.07
CA GLN A 74 -11.58 -5.18 6.36
C GLN A 74 -11.49 -4.95 4.85
N GLN A 75 -10.63 -4.03 4.38
CA GLN A 75 -10.59 -3.60 2.98
C GLN A 75 -10.28 -4.74 2.01
N TRP A 76 -9.36 -5.63 2.35
CA TRP A 76 -9.06 -6.81 1.53
C TRP A 76 -10.32 -7.66 1.27
N ASN A 77 -11.02 -8.05 2.33
CA ASN A 77 -12.23 -8.85 2.18
C ASN A 77 -13.33 -8.11 1.44
N ALA A 78 -13.50 -6.82 1.73
CA ALA A 78 -14.48 -6.00 1.04
C ALA A 78 -14.21 -5.94 -0.49
N MET A 79 -12.94 -5.92 -0.93
CA MET A 79 -12.59 -6.04 -2.36
C MET A 79 -12.88 -7.45 -2.91
N VAL A 80 -12.48 -8.51 -2.21
CA VAL A 80 -12.75 -9.89 -2.61
C VAL A 80 -14.24 -10.15 -2.77
N ASP A 81 -15.05 -9.59 -1.86
CA ASP A 81 -16.52 -9.73 -1.87
C ASP A 81 -17.21 -8.79 -2.87
N GLY A 82 -16.49 -7.79 -3.42
CA GLY A 82 -17.02 -6.77 -4.34
C GLY A 82 -17.84 -5.69 -3.63
N GLN A 83 -17.62 -5.52 -2.32
CA GLN A 83 -18.23 -4.45 -1.51
C GLN A 83 -17.41 -3.16 -1.55
N LEU A 84 -16.12 -3.25 -1.86
CA LEU A 84 -15.20 -2.15 -2.12
C LEU A 84 -14.57 -2.37 -3.49
N ASP A 85 -14.50 -1.32 -4.30
CA ASP A 85 -14.01 -1.45 -5.67
C ASP A 85 -12.49 -1.27 -5.77
N ILE A 86 -11.94 -0.24 -5.10
CA ILE A 86 -10.52 0.12 -5.15
C ILE A 86 -9.98 0.37 -3.74
N SER A 87 -8.73 -0.03 -3.50
CA SER A 87 -8.00 0.35 -2.27
C SER A 87 -6.52 0.51 -2.53
N LEU A 88 -5.91 1.56 -2.00
CA LEU A 88 -4.47 1.57 -1.75
C LEU A 88 -4.25 0.86 -0.41
N PHE A 89 -3.61 -0.32 -0.47
CA PHE A 89 -3.67 -1.30 0.60
C PHE A 89 -2.29 -1.88 0.93
N PRO A 90 -1.82 -1.79 2.18
CA PRO A 90 -0.64 -2.52 2.62
C PRO A 90 -0.87 -4.02 2.50
N LEU A 91 -0.24 -4.67 1.51
CA LEU A 91 -0.57 -6.04 1.14
C LEU A 91 -0.35 -7.04 2.27
N ASP A 92 0.62 -6.78 3.13
CA ASP A 92 0.93 -7.63 4.28
C ASP A 92 -0.23 -7.73 5.31
N TYR A 93 -1.16 -6.78 5.35
CA TYR A 93 -2.35 -6.87 6.20
C TYR A 93 -3.26 -8.07 5.84
N ALA A 94 -3.16 -8.56 4.61
CA ALA A 94 -3.87 -9.77 4.18
C ALA A 94 -3.07 -11.07 4.39
N SER A 95 -1.84 -11.01 4.90
CA SER A 95 -0.95 -12.18 5.07
C SER A 95 -1.51 -13.24 6.01
N GLY A 96 -2.33 -12.85 6.98
CA GLY A 96 -3.01 -13.80 7.86
C GLY A 96 -3.96 -14.74 7.11
N LYS A 97 -4.44 -14.35 5.92
CA LYS A 97 -5.30 -15.13 5.02
C LYS A 97 -4.54 -15.73 3.85
N VAL A 98 -3.58 -14.99 3.34
CA VAL A 98 -2.74 -15.37 2.20
C VAL A 98 -1.27 -15.22 2.61
N PRO A 99 -0.68 -16.22 3.27
CA PRO A 99 0.67 -16.12 3.84
C PRO A 99 1.75 -15.71 2.84
N THR A 100 1.56 -16.01 1.55
CA THR A 100 2.47 -15.62 0.46
C THR A 100 2.72 -14.11 0.43
N PHE A 101 1.76 -13.27 0.83
CA PHE A 101 1.89 -11.82 0.81
C PHE A 101 2.96 -11.29 1.78
N SER A 102 3.30 -12.05 2.82
CA SER A 102 4.41 -11.70 3.72
C SER A 102 5.77 -11.60 3.00
N ALA A 103 5.92 -12.23 1.83
CA ALA A 103 7.13 -12.08 1.02
C ALA A 103 7.40 -10.63 0.61
N THR A 104 6.36 -9.81 0.45
CA THR A 104 6.48 -8.41 0.03
C THR A 104 6.97 -7.48 1.15
N LEU A 105 7.06 -7.98 2.38
CA LEU A 105 7.60 -7.25 3.53
C LEU A 105 8.83 -7.97 4.14
N MET A 106 9.48 -8.88 3.40
CA MET A 106 10.60 -9.64 3.93
C MET A 106 11.84 -8.76 4.16
N PRO A 107 12.44 -8.78 5.37
CA PRO A 107 13.60 -7.96 5.69
C PRO A 107 14.79 -8.21 4.76
N GLY A 108 15.42 -7.15 4.28
CA GLY A 108 16.60 -7.23 3.40
C GLY A 108 16.32 -7.60 1.95
N LEU A 109 15.05 -7.91 1.60
CA LEU A 109 14.70 -8.29 0.23
C LEU A 109 14.72 -7.07 -0.70
N ILE A 110 14.17 -5.96 -0.27
CA ILE A 110 14.17 -4.68 -1.02
C ILE A 110 14.85 -3.63 -0.14
N ARG A 111 15.95 -3.06 -0.65
CA ARG A 111 16.83 -2.17 0.10
C ARG A 111 16.91 -0.75 -0.45
N SER A 112 16.36 -0.52 -1.64
CA SER A 112 16.38 0.79 -2.31
C SER A 112 15.20 0.94 -3.24
N GLN A 113 14.86 2.20 -3.59
CA GLN A 113 13.79 2.51 -4.53
C GLN A 113 14.09 1.95 -5.94
N ASP A 114 15.35 1.96 -6.38
CA ASP A 114 15.75 1.40 -7.66
C ASP A 114 15.52 -0.13 -7.71
N ARG A 115 15.83 -0.82 -6.61
CA ARG A 115 15.56 -2.26 -6.52
C ARG A 115 14.05 -2.52 -6.50
N ALA A 116 13.27 -1.68 -5.81
CA ALA A 116 11.81 -1.76 -5.80
C ALA A 116 11.21 -1.63 -7.21
N LYS A 117 11.73 -0.71 -8.04
CA LYS A 117 11.33 -0.57 -9.44
C LYS A 117 11.68 -1.82 -10.26
N ARG A 118 12.90 -2.37 -10.10
CA ARG A 118 13.30 -3.57 -10.85
C ARG A 118 12.49 -4.80 -10.47
N ILE A 119 12.18 -4.97 -9.19
CA ILE A 119 11.44 -6.14 -8.72
C ILE A 119 10.02 -6.21 -9.29
N ASN A 120 9.39 -5.07 -9.62
CA ASN A 120 8.06 -5.02 -10.22
C ASN A 120 7.96 -5.85 -11.52
N ASN A 121 9.06 -6.03 -12.26
CA ASN A 121 9.09 -6.78 -13.52
C ASN A 121 9.70 -8.19 -13.36
N SER A 122 9.89 -8.67 -12.14
CA SER A 122 10.52 -9.97 -11.85
C SER A 122 9.51 -11.13 -11.83
N GLU A 123 10.03 -12.37 -11.88
CA GLU A 123 9.23 -13.59 -11.67
C GLU A 123 8.59 -13.59 -10.28
N PHE A 124 9.30 -13.08 -9.26
CA PHE A 124 8.75 -12.89 -7.93
C PHE A 124 7.42 -12.11 -7.97
N MET A 125 7.40 -10.93 -8.61
CA MET A 125 6.18 -10.11 -8.66
C MET A 125 5.12 -10.68 -9.60
N LYS A 126 5.49 -11.44 -10.63
CA LYS A 126 4.52 -12.19 -11.43
C LYS A 126 3.77 -13.21 -10.57
N GLU A 127 4.49 -13.96 -9.73
CA GLU A 127 3.87 -14.93 -8.83
C GLU A 127 3.00 -14.23 -7.76
N VAL A 128 3.49 -13.16 -7.14
CA VAL A 128 2.71 -12.37 -6.18
C VAL A 128 1.40 -11.84 -6.81
N ARG A 129 1.47 -11.25 -8.02
CA ARG A 129 0.27 -10.77 -8.73
C ARG A 129 -0.68 -11.90 -9.10
N ALA A 130 -0.16 -13.06 -9.51
CA ALA A 130 -0.99 -14.23 -9.79
C ALA A 130 -1.75 -14.70 -8.53
N VAL A 131 -1.10 -14.66 -7.36
CA VAL A 131 -1.75 -14.97 -6.08
C VAL A 131 -2.80 -13.91 -5.73
N ILE A 132 -2.53 -12.62 -5.94
CA ILE A 132 -3.51 -11.54 -5.75
C ILE A 132 -4.74 -11.79 -6.65
N GLU A 133 -4.53 -12.06 -7.94
CA GLU A 133 -5.61 -12.28 -8.90
C GLU A 133 -6.42 -13.55 -8.60
N LYS A 134 -5.76 -14.63 -8.20
CA LYS A 134 -6.41 -15.87 -7.76
C LYS A 134 -7.36 -15.64 -6.59
N ASN A 135 -7.06 -14.66 -5.74
CA ASN A 135 -7.89 -14.26 -4.61
C ASN A 135 -8.96 -13.21 -4.96
N GLY A 136 -9.18 -12.93 -6.24
CA GLY A 136 -10.28 -12.06 -6.70
C GLY A 136 -9.98 -10.57 -6.66
N VAL A 137 -8.71 -10.19 -6.68
CA VAL A 137 -8.24 -8.79 -6.67
C VAL A 137 -7.21 -8.61 -7.78
N ILE A 138 -7.12 -7.43 -8.40
CA ILE A 138 -6.10 -7.09 -9.40
C ILE A 138 -5.27 -5.90 -8.94
N VAL A 139 -4.05 -5.77 -9.47
CA VAL A 139 -3.16 -4.65 -9.20
C VAL A 139 -3.34 -3.59 -10.28
N LEU A 140 -3.62 -2.35 -9.88
CA LEU A 140 -3.68 -1.18 -10.77
C LEU A 140 -2.35 -0.41 -10.79
N SER A 141 -1.70 -0.28 -9.62
CA SER A 141 -0.42 0.42 -9.45
C SER A 141 0.47 -0.33 -8.48
N ASP A 142 1.75 -0.44 -8.79
CA ASP A 142 2.76 -0.90 -7.82
C ASP A 142 3.33 0.30 -7.06
N ALA A 143 3.44 0.18 -5.74
CA ALA A 143 4.10 1.18 -4.92
C ALA A 143 4.84 0.52 -3.74
N TRP A 144 6.09 0.93 -3.53
CA TRP A 144 6.98 0.40 -2.51
C TRP A 144 7.51 1.52 -1.63
N PHE A 145 7.11 1.54 -0.38
CA PHE A 145 7.44 2.59 0.57
C PHE A 145 8.57 2.16 1.49
N ALA A 146 9.62 2.98 1.57
CA ALA A 146 10.73 2.75 2.48
C ALA A 146 10.25 2.75 3.92
N GLY A 147 10.68 1.73 4.68
CA GLY A 147 10.32 1.57 6.07
C GLY A 147 11.38 2.09 7.04
N GLY A 148 10.96 2.45 8.23
CA GLY A 148 11.80 2.84 9.36
C GLY A 148 11.29 2.29 10.68
N MET A 149 12.02 2.54 11.76
CA MET A 149 11.62 2.24 13.12
C MET A 149 11.61 3.52 13.95
N ALA A 150 10.63 3.70 14.83
CA ALA A 150 10.66 4.80 15.79
C ALA A 150 10.33 4.36 17.21
N SER A 151 10.84 5.09 18.16
CA SER A 151 10.69 4.82 19.58
C SER A 151 10.48 6.12 20.37
N ASN A 152 9.74 6.06 21.46
CA ASN A 152 9.59 7.14 22.41
C ASN A 152 10.66 7.12 23.53
N ASP A 153 11.66 6.27 23.41
CA ASP A 153 12.77 6.13 24.35
C ASP A 153 14.11 6.32 23.61
N LYS A 154 14.84 5.27 23.30
CA LYS A 154 16.14 5.25 22.63
C LYS A 154 16.02 4.85 21.17
N CYS A 155 17.06 5.19 20.37
CA CYS A 155 17.15 4.72 19.01
C CYS A 155 17.26 3.20 18.93
N ILE A 156 16.58 2.60 17.95
CA ILE A 156 16.63 1.17 17.69
C ILE A 156 17.66 0.95 16.55
N LYS A 157 18.85 0.48 16.92
CA LYS A 157 19.96 0.23 15.98
C LYS A 157 20.30 -1.25 15.87
N THR A 158 20.20 -1.97 16.97
CA THR A 158 20.49 -3.41 17.04
C THR A 158 19.30 -4.17 17.64
N PRO A 159 19.23 -5.51 17.45
CA PRO A 159 18.21 -6.33 18.11
C PRO A 159 18.15 -6.17 19.63
N ALA A 160 19.30 -5.94 20.28
CA ALA A 160 19.36 -5.73 21.73
C ALA A 160 18.58 -4.48 22.20
N ASP A 161 18.38 -3.49 21.33
CA ASP A 161 17.64 -2.26 21.65
C ASP A 161 16.13 -2.51 21.82
N LEU A 162 15.64 -3.65 21.33
CA LEU A 162 14.22 -4.02 21.45
C LEU A 162 13.91 -4.89 22.67
N GLN A 163 14.90 -5.27 23.46
CA GLN A 163 14.67 -6.12 24.63
C GLN A 163 13.67 -5.48 25.60
N GLY A 164 12.51 -6.14 25.77
CA GLY A 164 11.42 -5.68 26.64
C GLY A 164 10.55 -4.55 26.07
N ALA A 165 10.81 -4.08 24.85
CA ALA A 165 10.00 -3.03 24.22
C ALA A 165 8.59 -3.54 23.88
N LYS A 166 7.57 -2.67 24.08
CA LYS A 166 6.22 -2.87 23.56
C LYS A 166 6.21 -2.37 22.12
N PHE A 167 6.26 -3.29 21.15
CA PHE A 167 6.48 -2.94 19.76
C PHE A 167 5.23 -3.16 18.90
N ARG A 168 4.90 -2.18 18.07
CA ARG A 168 3.91 -2.37 16.99
C ARG A 168 4.60 -2.93 15.76
N ALA A 169 4.13 -4.06 15.28
CA ALA A 169 4.61 -4.69 14.04
C ALA A 169 3.56 -4.59 12.92
N ALA A 170 4.03 -4.36 11.68
CA ALA A 170 3.15 -4.21 10.52
C ALA A 170 2.42 -5.51 10.17
N GLY A 171 3.04 -6.66 10.32
CA GLY A 171 2.45 -7.94 9.96
C GLY A 171 3.15 -9.15 10.58
N PRO A 172 2.62 -10.37 10.35
CA PRO A 172 3.02 -11.56 11.12
C PRO A 172 4.46 -12.00 10.88
N THR A 173 5.00 -11.81 9.68
CA THR A 173 6.40 -12.15 9.37
C THR A 173 7.35 -11.17 10.03
N PHE A 174 7.03 -9.88 9.97
CA PHE A 174 7.79 -8.86 10.68
C PHE A 174 7.68 -9.02 12.20
N ALA A 175 6.50 -9.32 12.71
CA ALA A 175 6.28 -9.61 14.12
C ALA A 175 7.23 -10.71 14.64
N ALA A 176 7.47 -11.76 13.85
CA ALA A 176 8.40 -12.82 14.20
C ALA A 176 9.84 -12.32 14.41
N MET A 177 10.32 -11.36 13.60
CA MET A 177 11.65 -10.78 13.74
C MET A 177 11.77 -9.92 15.02
N TRP A 178 10.79 -9.04 15.25
CA TRP A 178 10.80 -8.17 16.43
C TRP A 178 10.64 -8.96 17.73
N GLN A 179 9.80 -10.01 17.71
CA GLN A 179 9.66 -10.93 18.84
C GLN A 179 10.95 -11.70 19.12
N ALA A 180 11.65 -12.16 18.08
CA ALA A 180 12.96 -12.81 18.22
C ALA A 180 14.04 -11.86 18.76
N ALA A 181 13.88 -10.54 18.57
CA ALA A 181 14.72 -9.50 19.17
C ALA A 181 14.32 -9.15 20.60
N GLY A 182 13.29 -9.80 21.19
CA GLY A 182 12.89 -9.64 22.59
C GLY A 182 11.77 -8.63 22.82
N ALA A 183 11.09 -8.16 21.78
CA ALA A 183 9.95 -7.26 21.91
C ALA A 183 8.63 -8.01 22.21
N SER A 184 7.72 -7.35 22.93
CA SER A 184 6.32 -7.74 23.06
C SER A 184 5.51 -7.09 21.94
N ILE A 185 4.76 -7.89 21.16
CA ILE A 185 4.17 -7.45 19.91
C ILE A 185 2.66 -7.19 20.03
N VAL A 186 2.24 -6.07 19.42
CA VAL A 186 0.85 -5.80 19.01
C VAL A 186 0.85 -5.39 17.54
N SER A 187 -0.27 -5.55 16.82
CA SER A 187 -0.31 -5.30 15.36
C SER A 187 -1.54 -4.49 14.94
N PRO A 188 -1.80 -3.30 15.52
CA PRO A 188 -2.84 -2.42 15.02
C PRO A 188 -2.48 -1.88 13.62
N PRO A 189 -3.46 -1.49 12.80
CA PRO A 189 -3.22 -0.75 11.57
C PRO A 189 -2.44 0.54 11.80
N SER A 190 -1.74 1.03 10.77
CA SER A 190 -0.81 2.16 10.94
C SER A 190 -1.48 3.48 11.29
N ASN A 191 -2.74 3.68 10.95
CA ASN A 191 -3.52 4.86 11.37
C ASN A 191 -3.85 4.90 12.87
N GLU A 192 -3.61 3.81 13.60
CA GLU A 192 -3.81 3.71 15.05
C GLU A 192 -2.52 3.89 15.87
N ILE A 193 -1.35 3.96 15.22
CA ILE A 193 -0.03 4.00 15.89
C ILE A 193 0.10 5.21 16.78
N TYR A 194 -0.34 6.39 16.33
CA TYR A 194 -0.25 7.62 17.14
C TYR A 194 -0.95 7.46 18.50
N ASN A 195 -2.18 6.98 18.50
CA ASN A 195 -2.94 6.74 19.72
C ASN A 195 -2.33 5.63 20.58
N ALA A 196 -1.74 4.59 19.95
CA ALA A 196 -1.08 3.52 20.69
C ALA A 196 0.16 4.02 21.45
N PHE A 197 0.90 4.99 20.92
CA PHE A 197 1.97 5.70 21.66
C PHE A 197 1.41 6.56 22.78
N GLN A 198 0.39 7.39 22.52
CA GLN A 198 -0.20 8.28 23.51
C GLN A 198 -0.76 7.52 24.72
N THR A 199 -1.32 6.34 24.50
CA THR A 199 -1.91 5.51 25.56
C THR A 199 -0.91 4.53 26.20
N GLY A 200 0.35 4.52 25.75
CA GLY A 200 1.39 3.63 26.27
C GLY A 200 1.19 2.14 25.93
N VAL A 201 0.33 1.85 24.95
CA VAL A 201 0.16 0.48 24.42
C VAL A 201 1.44 0.05 23.70
N VAL A 202 2.13 0.99 23.05
CA VAL A 202 3.44 0.74 22.42
C VAL A 202 4.46 1.77 22.88
N SER A 203 5.74 1.38 22.85
CA SER A 203 6.91 2.24 23.05
C SER A 203 7.76 2.37 21.78
N ALA A 204 7.52 1.51 20.80
CA ALA A 204 8.23 1.50 19.53
C ALA A 204 7.35 0.93 18.40
N THR A 205 7.70 1.25 17.17
CA THR A 205 6.95 0.82 15.96
C THR A 205 7.84 0.71 14.75
N ASP A 206 7.42 -0.12 13.79
CA ASP A 206 7.78 -0.04 12.39
C ASP A 206 6.65 0.57 11.57
N THR A 207 6.95 1.32 10.56
CA THR A 207 6.02 1.72 9.49
C THR A 207 6.77 2.36 8.33
N SER A 208 6.05 2.72 7.24
CA SER A 208 6.65 3.47 6.13
C SER A 208 6.95 4.92 6.52
N LEU A 209 7.97 5.52 5.89
CA LEU A 209 8.35 6.93 6.13
C LEU A 209 7.18 7.88 5.87
N GLY A 210 6.40 7.61 4.81
CA GLY A 210 5.19 8.41 4.55
C GLY A 210 4.20 8.39 5.72
N THR A 211 4.02 7.23 6.39
CA THR A 211 3.15 7.13 7.57
C THR A 211 3.73 7.89 8.75
N PHE A 212 5.03 7.78 9.01
CA PHE A 212 5.68 8.52 10.08
C PHE A 212 5.38 10.02 10.00
N ALA A 213 5.44 10.61 8.80
CA ALA A 213 5.18 12.03 8.59
C ALA A 213 3.67 12.34 8.61
N SER A 214 2.87 11.63 7.81
CA SER A 214 1.45 11.97 7.60
C SER A 214 0.59 11.78 8.84
N THR A 215 0.98 10.88 9.75
CA THR A 215 0.32 10.65 11.03
C THR A 215 1.02 11.37 12.20
N ARG A 216 2.01 12.22 11.91
CA ARG A 216 2.70 13.10 12.87
C ARG A 216 3.36 12.32 14.02
N LEU A 217 3.96 11.14 13.73
CA LEU A 217 4.57 10.32 14.78
C LEU A 217 5.78 11.01 15.45
N TYR A 218 6.35 12.05 14.83
CA TYR A 218 7.37 12.90 15.42
C TYR A 218 6.92 13.61 16.72
N GLU A 219 5.61 13.72 16.99
CA GLU A 219 5.10 14.31 18.23
C GLU A 219 5.13 13.35 19.42
N VAL A 220 5.16 12.05 19.15
CA VAL A 220 5.03 10.99 20.17
C VAL A 220 6.27 10.09 20.25
N THR A 221 7.31 10.38 19.46
CA THR A 221 8.56 9.61 19.42
C THR A 221 9.77 10.51 19.72
N LYS A 222 10.89 9.90 20.14
CA LYS A 222 12.15 10.58 20.43
C LYS A 222 13.26 10.23 19.46
N CYS A 223 13.15 9.08 18.79
CA CYS A 223 14.11 8.66 17.79
C CYS A 223 13.43 7.98 16.62
N LEU A 224 13.90 8.32 15.40
CA LEU A 224 13.61 7.63 14.16
C LEU A 224 14.90 6.94 13.67
N THR A 225 14.87 5.63 13.49
CA THR A 225 15.84 4.89 12.70
C THR A 225 15.35 4.86 11.27
N ALA A 226 15.87 5.78 10.49
CA ALA A 226 15.49 5.98 9.08
C ALA A 226 16.24 4.98 8.16
N PRO A 227 15.69 4.64 7.00
CA PRO A 227 16.43 3.93 5.97
C PRO A 227 17.58 4.84 5.49
N GLY A 228 18.79 4.36 5.62
CA GLY A 228 19.96 4.98 5.01
C GLY A 228 20.24 4.33 3.65
N ASN A 229 21.53 4.08 3.37
CA ASN A 229 21.95 3.29 2.21
C ASN A 229 21.47 1.83 2.28
N ASN A 230 21.12 1.35 3.47
CA ASN A 230 20.65 0.01 3.76
C ASN A 230 19.29 0.06 4.44
N ALA A 231 18.20 0.25 3.67
CA ALA A 231 16.86 0.08 4.20
C ALA A 231 16.63 -1.38 4.61
N LEU A 232 16.18 -1.61 5.83
CA LEU A 232 15.93 -2.98 6.30
C LEU A 232 14.73 -3.59 5.56
N TRP A 233 13.76 -2.78 5.12
CA TRP A 233 12.63 -3.22 4.29
C TRP A 233 12.00 -2.07 3.48
N PHE A 234 11.21 -2.47 2.51
CA PHE A 234 10.19 -1.66 1.87
C PHE A 234 8.84 -2.33 2.03
N MET A 235 7.79 -1.56 2.23
CA MET A 235 6.43 -2.05 2.29
C MET A 235 5.75 -1.94 0.93
N TYR A 236 5.17 -3.02 0.45
CA TYR A 236 4.36 -3.01 -0.76
C TYR A 236 2.94 -2.55 -0.44
N GLU A 237 2.60 -1.37 -0.90
CA GLU A 237 1.29 -0.72 -0.73
C GLU A 237 0.67 -0.42 -2.12
N PRO A 238 0.26 -1.45 -2.87
CA PRO A 238 -0.30 -1.27 -4.21
C PRO A 238 -1.67 -0.62 -4.18
N VAL A 239 -2.06 0.02 -5.30
CA VAL A 239 -3.47 0.28 -5.56
C VAL A 239 -4.07 -0.98 -6.17
N LEU A 240 -5.04 -1.52 -5.47
CA LEU A 240 -5.74 -2.76 -5.79
C LEU A 240 -7.17 -2.48 -6.23
N MET A 241 -7.73 -3.35 -7.06
CA MET A 241 -9.14 -3.31 -7.45
C MET A 241 -9.79 -4.68 -7.32
N SER A 242 -11.03 -4.70 -6.87
CA SER A 242 -11.89 -5.89 -6.89
C SER A 242 -12.02 -6.42 -8.32
N LYS A 243 -11.68 -7.70 -8.52
CA LYS A 243 -11.88 -8.35 -9.84
C LYS A 243 -13.36 -8.42 -10.20
N LYS A 244 -14.23 -8.63 -9.21
CA LYS A 244 -15.69 -8.61 -9.44
C LYS A 244 -16.19 -7.26 -9.95
N SER A 245 -15.64 -6.16 -9.46
CA SER A 245 -15.99 -4.82 -9.93
C SER A 245 -15.38 -4.54 -11.30
N PHE A 246 -14.12 -4.92 -11.51
CA PHE A 246 -13.42 -4.77 -12.78
C PHE A 246 -14.10 -5.51 -13.93
N ASP A 247 -14.52 -6.76 -13.71
CA ASP A 247 -15.14 -7.60 -14.73
C ASP A 247 -16.53 -7.09 -15.18
N LYS A 248 -17.17 -6.23 -14.37
CA LYS A 248 -18.46 -5.57 -14.73
C LYS A 248 -18.28 -4.33 -15.59
N LEU A 249 -17.06 -3.79 -15.70
CA LEU A 249 -16.77 -2.60 -16.50
C LEU A 249 -16.75 -2.93 -17.99
N THR A 250 -17.12 -1.97 -18.83
CA THR A 250 -16.89 -2.09 -20.29
C THR A 250 -15.40 -2.11 -20.59
N LYS A 251 -15.01 -2.52 -21.80
CA LYS A 251 -13.59 -2.55 -22.20
C LYS A 251 -12.94 -1.17 -22.14
N GLU A 252 -13.69 -0.13 -22.49
CA GLU A 252 -13.24 1.26 -22.44
C GLU A 252 -13.03 1.72 -21.00
N GLN A 253 -13.95 1.36 -20.08
CA GLN A 253 -13.83 1.66 -18.66
C GLN A 253 -12.66 0.88 -18.03
N GLN A 254 -12.48 -0.41 -18.37
CA GLN A 254 -11.34 -1.20 -17.94
C GLN A 254 -10.01 -0.56 -18.38
N ALA A 255 -9.93 -0.15 -19.64
CA ALA A 255 -8.74 0.52 -20.17
C ALA A 255 -8.45 1.84 -19.47
N ALA A 256 -9.49 2.64 -19.16
CA ALA A 256 -9.36 3.91 -18.45
C ALA A 256 -8.81 3.71 -17.02
N VAL A 257 -9.33 2.75 -16.26
CA VAL A 257 -8.86 2.45 -14.89
C VAL A 257 -7.43 1.91 -14.91
N ILE A 258 -7.08 1.02 -15.83
CA ILE A 258 -5.73 0.49 -15.97
C ILE A 258 -4.74 1.61 -16.31
N LYS A 259 -5.11 2.51 -17.26
CA LYS A 259 -4.27 3.65 -17.61
C LYS A 259 -4.05 4.57 -16.40
N ALA A 260 -5.12 4.96 -15.71
CA ALA A 260 -5.06 5.81 -14.53
C ALA A 260 -4.19 5.19 -13.43
N GLY A 261 -4.26 3.86 -13.24
CA GLY A 261 -3.39 3.15 -12.31
C GLY A 261 -1.91 3.23 -12.69
N LYS A 262 -1.57 3.08 -13.97
CA LYS A 262 -0.18 3.22 -14.46
C LYS A 262 0.35 4.63 -14.31
N ASP A 263 -0.47 5.62 -14.57
CA ASP A 263 -0.09 7.03 -14.44
C ASP A 263 0.13 7.38 -12.96
N ALA A 264 -0.71 6.89 -12.06
CA ALA A 264 -0.53 7.02 -10.61
C ALA A 264 0.76 6.33 -10.12
N GLN A 265 1.12 5.16 -10.68
CA GLN A 265 2.40 4.53 -10.39
C GLN A 265 3.58 5.40 -10.83
N THR A 266 3.53 5.94 -12.05
CA THR A 266 4.58 6.81 -12.60
C THR A 266 4.72 8.07 -11.75
N TYR A 267 3.61 8.66 -11.32
CA TYR A 267 3.61 9.79 -10.40
C TYR A 267 4.31 9.44 -9.09
N TYR A 268 3.92 8.34 -8.44
CA TYR A 268 4.57 7.87 -7.22
C TYR A 268 6.07 7.66 -7.42
N GLU A 269 6.47 6.95 -8.47
CA GLU A 269 7.89 6.65 -8.74
C GLU A 269 8.74 7.92 -8.95
N SER A 270 8.15 8.99 -9.45
CA SER A 270 8.81 10.29 -9.62
C SER A 270 9.00 11.05 -8.31
N LYS A 271 8.19 10.74 -7.28
CA LYS A 271 8.13 11.45 -5.99
C LYS A 271 8.67 10.66 -4.80
N ALA A 272 8.89 9.37 -4.94
CA ALA A 272 9.18 8.48 -3.83
C ALA A 272 10.40 8.90 -2.98
N GLU A 273 11.46 9.40 -3.61
CA GLU A 273 12.65 9.88 -2.89
C GLU A 273 12.40 11.21 -2.19
N GLU A 274 11.66 12.13 -2.81
CA GLU A 274 11.27 13.41 -2.22
C GLU A 274 10.45 13.18 -0.96
N VAL A 275 9.42 12.31 -1.04
CA VAL A 275 8.58 11.93 0.10
C VAL A 275 9.41 11.36 1.27
N ASN A 276 10.42 10.53 0.98
CA ASN A 276 11.29 9.99 2.01
C ASN A 276 12.14 11.09 2.68
N LYS A 277 12.69 12.01 1.90
CA LYS A 277 13.48 13.16 2.41
C LYS A 277 12.62 14.08 3.27
N ASP A 278 11.42 14.40 2.80
CA ASP A 278 10.50 15.28 3.52
C ASP A 278 10.04 14.65 4.84
N ALA A 279 9.80 13.33 4.85
CA ALA A 279 9.45 12.62 6.08
C ALA A 279 10.59 12.66 7.11
N ILE A 280 11.83 12.43 6.70
CA ILE A 280 13.02 12.53 7.58
C ILE A 280 13.15 13.95 8.10
N LYS A 281 13.07 14.95 7.20
CA LYS A 281 13.16 16.37 7.55
C LYS A 281 12.09 16.77 8.57
N ALA A 282 10.87 16.27 8.47
CA ALA A 282 9.81 16.57 9.43
C ALA A 282 10.18 16.11 10.85
N PHE A 283 10.89 14.99 11.02
CA PHE A 283 11.39 14.55 12.31
C PHE A 283 12.51 15.45 12.83
N GLU A 284 13.47 15.80 11.98
CA GLU A 284 14.57 16.73 12.32
C GLU A 284 14.05 18.11 12.73
N ASP A 285 13.09 18.68 11.99
CA ASP A 285 12.47 19.99 12.29
C ASP A 285 11.77 19.98 13.67
N HIS A 286 11.23 18.82 14.08
CA HIS A 286 10.62 18.61 15.41
C HIS A 286 11.64 18.14 16.46
N LYS A 287 12.94 18.19 16.15
CA LYS A 287 14.05 17.83 17.06
C LYS A 287 14.00 16.39 17.56
N VAL A 288 13.39 15.50 16.80
CA VAL A 288 13.49 14.07 17.01
C VAL A 288 14.85 13.60 16.50
N GLN A 289 15.55 12.78 17.28
CA GLN A 289 16.82 12.22 16.85
C GLN A 289 16.59 11.31 15.64
N VAL A 290 17.35 11.53 14.56
CA VAL A 290 17.32 10.66 13.38
C VAL A 290 18.68 9.95 13.26
N VAL A 291 18.62 8.63 13.11
CA VAL A 291 19.79 7.77 12.90
C VAL A 291 19.55 6.83 11.73
N THR A 292 20.62 6.26 11.18
CA THR A 292 20.58 5.17 10.20
C THR A 292 21.36 3.98 10.70
N LEU A 293 21.13 2.81 10.14
CA LEU A 293 21.89 1.61 10.46
C LEU A 293 23.24 1.63 9.74
N SER A 294 24.31 1.33 10.45
CA SER A 294 25.58 0.95 9.85
C SER A 294 25.47 -0.42 9.16
N ASP A 295 26.44 -0.79 8.34
CA ASP A 295 26.46 -2.09 7.66
C ASP A 295 26.48 -3.26 8.66
N ASP A 296 27.15 -3.11 9.79
CA ASP A 296 27.22 -4.17 10.80
C ASP A 296 25.92 -4.27 11.59
N GLU A 297 25.30 -3.14 11.97
CA GLU A 297 23.96 -3.13 12.60
C GLU A 297 22.92 -3.75 11.66
N TYR A 298 22.94 -3.40 10.36
CA TYR A 298 22.08 -4.00 9.36
C TYR A 298 22.25 -5.53 9.25
N LYS A 299 23.50 -6.03 9.26
CA LYS A 299 23.78 -7.48 9.24
C LYS A 299 23.21 -8.18 10.46
N THR A 300 23.32 -7.58 11.66
CA THR A 300 22.72 -8.19 12.87
C THR A 300 21.20 -8.38 12.73
N TRP A 301 20.50 -7.42 12.12
CA TRP A 301 19.08 -7.53 11.85
C TRP A 301 18.77 -8.63 10.82
N LEU A 302 19.58 -8.75 9.76
CA LEU A 302 19.40 -9.82 8.78
C LEU A 302 19.60 -11.20 9.39
N ASP A 303 20.53 -11.36 10.34
CA ASP A 303 20.76 -12.63 11.02
C ASP A 303 19.56 -13.04 11.89
N VAL A 304 18.93 -12.09 12.57
CA VAL A 304 17.67 -12.34 13.28
C VAL A 304 16.55 -12.66 12.30
N ALA A 305 16.41 -11.88 11.21
CA ALA A 305 15.39 -12.10 10.22
C ALA A 305 15.46 -13.50 9.58
N ARG A 306 16.67 -13.96 9.21
CA ARG A 306 16.88 -15.31 8.64
C ARG A 306 16.41 -16.41 9.57
N LYS A 307 16.70 -16.28 10.88
CA LYS A 307 16.35 -17.28 11.89
C LYS A 307 14.87 -17.21 12.32
N SER A 308 14.16 -16.14 12.01
CA SER A 308 12.77 -15.92 12.40
C SER A 308 11.85 -15.75 11.20
N SER A 309 11.81 -14.59 10.57
CA SER A 309 10.91 -14.25 9.46
C SER A 309 11.07 -15.18 8.26
N TYR A 310 12.29 -15.40 7.81
CA TYR A 310 12.55 -16.29 6.66
C TYR A 310 12.18 -17.73 6.98
N ALA A 311 12.66 -18.26 8.12
CA ALA A 311 12.36 -19.62 8.55
C ALA A 311 10.85 -19.84 8.72
N LYS A 312 10.13 -18.86 9.31
CA LYS A 312 8.68 -18.91 9.43
C LYS A 312 8.00 -18.91 8.06
N PHE A 313 8.40 -18.02 7.15
CA PHE A 313 7.83 -17.91 5.82
C PHE A 313 8.04 -19.18 5.00
N GLU A 314 9.24 -19.73 4.99
CA GLU A 314 9.56 -20.98 4.29
C GLU A 314 8.78 -22.18 4.83
N LYS A 315 8.47 -22.18 6.13
CA LYS A 315 7.64 -23.20 6.75
C LYS A 315 6.15 -23.07 6.39
N ASP A 316 5.64 -21.82 6.39
CA ASP A 316 4.20 -21.56 6.30
C ASP A 316 3.71 -21.43 4.85
N VAL A 317 4.62 -21.17 3.90
CA VAL A 317 4.29 -20.91 2.48
C VAL A 317 4.84 -22.03 1.59
N PRO A 318 3.98 -22.78 0.90
CA PRO A 318 4.44 -23.74 -0.11
C PRO A 318 5.32 -23.04 -1.16
N ASN A 319 6.50 -23.60 -1.46
CA ASN A 319 7.51 -22.99 -2.34
C ASN A 319 8.05 -21.62 -1.85
N GLY A 320 7.86 -21.27 -0.57
CA GLY A 320 8.27 -19.99 -0.01
C GLY A 320 9.75 -19.68 -0.21
N LYS A 321 10.63 -20.71 -0.04
CA LYS A 321 12.06 -20.56 -0.32
C LYS A 321 12.33 -20.14 -1.78
N LYS A 322 11.69 -20.80 -2.75
CA LYS A 322 11.85 -20.45 -4.17
C LYS A 322 11.42 -19.00 -4.43
N LEU A 323 10.29 -18.60 -3.87
CA LEU A 323 9.77 -17.24 -4.04
C LEU A 323 10.75 -16.18 -3.51
N ILE A 324 11.37 -16.44 -2.36
CA ILE A 324 12.43 -15.56 -1.82
C ILE A 324 13.67 -15.58 -2.71
N ASP A 325 14.11 -16.74 -3.17
CA ASP A 325 15.30 -16.88 -4.05
C ASP A 325 15.08 -16.11 -5.37
N ASP A 326 13.88 -16.18 -5.96
CA ASP A 326 13.52 -15.41 -7.17
C ASP A 326 13.60 -13.89 -6.91
N ALA A 327 13.16 -13.44 -5.74
CA ALA A 327 13.29 -12.04 -5.37
C ALA A 327 14.73 -11.63 -5.14
N LEU A 328 15.55 -12.47 -4.48
CA LEU A 328 16.97 -12.20 -4.23
C LEU A 328 17.79 -12.18 -5.52
N ALA A 329 17.41 -12.95 -6.54
CA ALA A 329 18.07 -13.02 -7.85
C ALA A 329 17.92 -11.73 -8.68
N VAL A 330 16.98 -10.85 -8.37
CA VAL A 330 16.83 -9.55 -9.03
C VAL A 330 18.02 -8.67 -8.69
N LYS A 331 18.81 -8.32 -9.70
CA LYS A 331 20.02 -7.49 -9.57
C LYS A 331 19.70 -6.01 -9.55
#